data_9dc9c247cbdbbd1492bd09bf7eeb464d
#
_entry.id   9dc9c247cbdbbd1492bd09bf7eeb464d
#
_cell.length_a   1.000
_cell.length_b   1.000
_cell.length_c   1.000
_cell.angle_alpha   90.00
_cell.angle_beta   90.00
_cell.angle_gamma   90.00
#
_symmetry.space_group_name_H-M   'P 1'
#
loop_
_entity.id
_entity.type
_entity.pdbx_description
1 polymer ?
#
loop_
_entity_poly.entity_id
_entity_poly.type
_entity_poly.pdbx_seq_one_letter_code
_entity_poly.pdbx_strand_id
1 'polypeptide(L)'
;MNWGKMLSDPESFSEEIKAKIRRALLQTVKGEFSAHGDYPVFVTKKKFSQTAMTDGLPLLVPHIPQVITNWAGIKDNSITHDDLLILDLETTGLTRGGGMLAFLIGIGYYENDNFIVEQYFLPEPEAEVNAFELLLPHLERRSVLVTFNGKTFDLPILESRFLHNQLWIDLRSKPHLDLLLLARRLWKKKVPSCALETLEYYILGQIRDKELDIESEIIPQTYFQFLITGEPELLKRIFLHNQTDVLHTAALLALISAQIDYPLPQKRDDRIDYHAVAKLYRSQGYLEEGKNILLALTEEKYLTAELVYDLGLIFKQEKNWREAERFFRRGTELLHLPSMLELGKLLERKNKDYEGALLLAEALLQRLEAEPVQNENKIPDLKKRITRLKSKMGKRPLIR
;
A
#
# COMPACT_ATOMS: atom_id res chain seq x y z
N MET A 1 14.39 -16.98 28.39
CA MET A 1 15.81 -16.53 28.33
C MET A 1 15.83 -15.04 28.10
N ASN A 2 16.70 -14.27 28.74
CA ASN A 2 16.75 -12.80 28.54
C ASN A 2 17.73 -12.48 27.40
N TRP A 3 17.20 -12.43 26.18
CA TRP A 3 17.94 -12.22 24.95
C TRP A 3 18.71 -10.89 24.93
N GLY A 4 18.15 -9.82 25.55
CA GLY A 4 18.83 -8.53 25.66
C GLY A 4 20.14 -8.60 26.47
N LYS A 5 20.23 -9.53 27.42
CA LYS A 5 21.42 -9.72 28.22
C LYS A 5 22.51 -10.48 27.46
N MET A 6 22.11 -11.39 26.56
CA MET A 6 23.00 -12.17 25.71
C MET A 6 23.62 -11.31 24.59
N LEU A 7 22.84 -10.38 24.01
CA LEU A 7 23.34 -9.45 22.98
C LEU A 7 24.27 -8.37 23.55
N SER A 8 24.27 -8.14 24.87
CA SER A 8 25.11 -7.15 25.56
C SER A 8 26.39 -7.72 26.17
N ASP A 9 26.62 -9.04 26.03
CA ASP A 9 27.82 -9.71 26.59
C ASP A 9 28.81 -10.09 25.46
N PRO A 10 29.89 -9.31 25.27
CA PRO A 10 30.88 -9.56 24.21
C PRO A 10 31.61 -10.92 24.31
N GLU A 11 31.59 -11.54 25.49
CA GLU A 11 32.19 -12.86 25.71
C GLU A 11 31.27 -14.02 25.34
N SER A 12 30.00 -13.75 25.01
CA SER A 12 28.98 -14.78 24.70
C SER A 12 29.27 -15.56 23.40
N PHE A 13 30.11 -15.02 22.51
CA PHE A 13 30.49 -15.65 21.24
C PHE A 13 31.98 -15.95 21.22
N SER A 14 32.33 -17.20 21.54
CA SER A 14 33.73 -17.66 21.35
C SER A 14 34.12 -17.64 19.87
N GLU A 15 35.40 -17.45 19.56
CA GLU A 15 35.89 -17.48 18.17
C GLU A 15 35.56 -18.81 17.45
N GLU A 16 35.43 -19.89 18.21
CA GLU A 16 35.00 -21.17 17.67
C GLU A 16 33.53 -21.14 17.18
N ILE A 17 32.60 -20.52 17.94
CA ILE A 17 31.21 -20.34 17.55
C ILE A 17 31.10 -19.42 16.32
N LYS A 18 31.87 -18.30 16.30
CA LYS A 18 31.91 -17.39 15.15
C LYS A 18 32.40 -18.12 13.88
N ALA A 19 33.46 -18.90 14.00
CA ALA A 19 33.97 -19.69 12.88
C ALA A 19 32.96 -20.75 12.39
N LYS A 20 32.24 -21.39 13.32
CA LYS A 20 31.17 -22.33 12.99
C LYS A 20 30.04 -21.62 12.23
N ILE A 21 29.55 -20.47 12.73
CA ILE A 21 28.50 -19.64 12.10
C ILE A 21 28.93 -19.25 10.69
N ARG A 22 30.13 -18.71 10.51
CA ARG A 22 30.62 -18.29 9.18
C ARG A 22 30.71 -19.46 8.20
N ARG A 23 31.17 -20.62 8.62
CA ARG A 23 31.21 -21.83 7.79
C ARG A 23 29.81 -22.32 7.42
N ALA A 24 28.90 -22.30 8.38
CA ALA A 24 27.51 -22.72 8.18
C ALA A 24 26.79 -21.84 7.15
N LEU A 25 26.97 -20.52 7.22
CA LEU A 25 26.41 -19.56 6.23
C LEU A 25 26.90 -19.87 4.82
N LEU A 26 28.22 -20.00 4.62
CA LEU A 26 28.81 -20.28 3.30
C LEU A 26 28.36 -21.64 2.71
N GLN A 27 28.03 -22.60 3.55
CA GLN A 27 27.55 -23.91 3.10
C GLN A 27 26.06 -23.92 2.74
N THR A 28 25.26 -23.03 3.36
CA THR A 28 23.79 -23.10 3.30
C THR A 28 23.20 -22.04 2.39
N VAL A 29 23.80 -20.85 2.38
CA VAL A 29 23.30 -19.70 1.61
C VAL A 29 24.38 -19.27 0.62
N LYS A 30 23.97 -19.06 -0.65
CA LYS A 30 24.90 -18.54 -1.66
C LYS A 30 25.16 -17.06 -1.42
N GLY A 31 26.35 -16.75 -0.91
CA GLY A 31 26.78 -15.41 -0.59
C GLY A 31 28.26 -15.38 -0.24
N GLU A 32 28.74 -14.23 0.21
CA GLU A 32 30.12 -13.98 0.60
C GLU A 32 30.18 -13.04 1.80
N PHE A 33 31.32 -13.06 2.51
CA PHE A 33 31.54 -12.08 3.56
C PHE A 33 32.17 -10.81 3.00
N SER A 34 31.71 -9.66 3.50
CA SER A 34 32.28 -8.36 3.16
C SER A 34 33.77 -8.30 3.61
N ALA A 35 34.57 -7.59 2.83
CA ALA A 35 35.99 -7.37 3.17
C ALA A 35 36.21 -6.22 4.17
N HIS A 36 35.13 -5.59 4.67
CA HIS A 36 35.21 -4.40 5.52
C HIS A 36 35.16 -4.76 7.00
N GLY A 37 36.08 -4.19 7.77
CA GLY A 37 36.12 -4.20 9.24
C GLY A 37 36.39 -5.54 9.92
N ASP A 38 36.44 -5.51 11.24
CA ASP A 38 36.69 -6.69 12.08
C ASP A 38 35.49 -7.63 12.18
N TYR A 39 34.27 -7.10 11.89
CA TYR A 39 33.01 -7.82 11.96
C TYR A 39 32.35 -7.90 10.56
N PRO A 40 32.71 -8.92 9.76
CA PRO A 40 32.25 -9.01 8.39
C PRO A 40 30.72 -9.30 8.30
N VAL A 41 30.07 -8.62 7.39
CA VAL A 41 28.65 -8.82 7.03
C VAL A 41 28.57 -9.96 6.02
N PHE A 42 27.59 -10.84 6.15
CA PHE A 42 27.31 -11.82 5.12
C PHE A 42 26.39 -11.22 4.06
N VAL A 43 26.85 -11.18 2.82
CA VAL A 43 26.16 -10.51 1.71
C VAL A 43 25.67 -11.55 0.71
N THR A 44 24.40 -11.46 0.35
CA THR A 44 23.85 -12.20 -0.80
C THR A 44 23.47 -11.21 -1.90
N LYS A 45 23.60 -11.63 -3.15
CA LYS A 45 23.21 -10.82 -4.31
C LYS A 45 22.61 -11.71 -5.38
N LYS A 46 21.37 -11.42 -5.77
CA LYS A 46 20.64 -12.16 -6.80
C LYS A 46 20.08 -11.21 -7.85
N LYS A 47 20.22 -11.61 -9.12
CA LYS A 47 19.75 -10.83 -10.28
C LYS A 47 18.52 -11.47 -10.85
N PHE A 48 17.52 -10.65 -11.17
CA PHE A 48 16.27 -11.01 -11.83
C PHE A 48 16.12 -10.15 -13.07
N SER A 49 15.78 -10.76 -14.21
CA SER A 49 15.50 -9.98 -15.40
C SER A 49 14.23 -9.15 -15.19
N GLN A 50 14.32 -7.84 -15.41
CA GLN A 50 13.13 -6.99 -15.33
C GLN A 50 12.21 -7.12 -16.54
N THR A 51 12.73 -7.58 -17.70
CA THR A 51 11.96 -7.72 -18.95
C THR A 51 11.30 -9.07 -19.07
N ALA A 52 11.83 -10.12 -18.43
CA ALA A 52 11.20 -11.42 -18.32
C ALA A 52 10.32 -11.47 -17.09
N MET A 53 9.14 -12.10 -17.20
CA MET A 53 8.34 -12.40 -16.02
C MET A 53 9.09 -13.43 -15.19
N THR A 54 9.64 -13.02 -14.07
CA THR A 54 10.30 -13.92 -13.12
C THR A 54 9.23 -14.59 -12.27
N ASP A 55 9.07 -15.90 -12.43
CA ASP A 55 8.03 -16.69 -11.75
C ASP A 55 6.61 -16.11 -11.96
N GLY A 56 6.36 -15.47 -13.11
CA GLY A 56 5.10 -14.81 -13.42
C GLY A 56 4.97 -13.38 -12.85
N LEU A 57 6.01 -12.85 -12.21
CA LEU A 57 5.98 -11.51 -11.59
C LEU A 57 6.44 -10.42 -12.57
N PRO A 58 5.68 -9.32 -12.72
CA PRO A 58 6.14 -8.16 -13.44
C PRO A 58 7.14 -7.38 -12.57
N LEU A 59 8.37 -7.24 -13.02
CA LEU A 59 9.38 -6.44 -12.32
C LEU A 59 9.71 -5.14 -13.05
N LEU A 60 9.26 -4.98 -14.29
CA LEU A 60 9.51 -3.75 -15.05
C LEU A 60 8.61 -2.61 -14.56
N VAL A 61 9.23 -1.55 -14.07
CA VAL A 61 8.59 -0.27 -13.75
C VAL A 61 9.11 0.76 -14.75
N PRO A 62 8.47 0.94 -15.92
CA PRO A 62 8.98 1.84 -16.96
C PRO A 62 8.99 3.29 -16.49
N HIS A 63 8.00 3.70 -15.73
CA HIS A 63 7.91 4.99 -15.03
C HIS A 63 6.92 4.88 -13.88
N ILE A 64 6.98 5.81 -12.95
CA ILE A 64 6.00 5.90 -11.86
C ILE A 64 4.97 6.96 -12.24
N PRO A 65 3.66 6.61 -12.32
CA PRO A 65 2.62 7.57 -12.62
C PRO A 65 2.67 8.79 -11.70
N GLN A 66 2.56 9.98 -12.28
CA GLN A 66 2.66 11.24 -11.52
C GLN A 66 1.64 11.35 -10.38
N VAL A 67 0.48 10.71 -10.53
CA VAL A 67 -0.53 10.64 -9.46
C VAL A 67 0.00 9.91 -8.23
N ILE A 68 0.90 8.93 -8.39
CA ILE A 68 1.54 8.19 -7.28
C ILE A 68 2.61 9.07 -6.63
N THR A 69 3.47 9.69 -7.42
CA THR A 69 4.54 10.56 -6.90
C THR A 69 3.95 11.74 -6.12
N ASN A 70 2.93 12.41 -6.67
CA ASN A 70 2.23 13.49 -5.98
C ASN A 70 1.56 13.02 -4.69
N TRP A 71 0.92 11.84 -4.74
CA TRP A 71 0.29 11.26 -3.55
C TRP A 71 1.30 10.94 -2.44
N ALA A 72 2.50 10.50 -2.80
CA ALA A 72 3.59 10.27 -1.87
C ALA A 72 4.30 11.56 -1.41
N GLY A 73 3.92 12.72 -1.95
CA GLY A 73 4.56 14.00 -1.65
C GLY A 73 5.91 14.20 -2.37
N ILE A 74 6.17 13.40 -3.40
CA ILE A 74 7.39 13.48 -4.21
C ILE A 74 7.19 14.57 -5.26
N LYS A 75 8.01 15.60 -5.21
CA LYS A 75 7.89 16.78 -6.10
C LYS A 75 8.63 16.64 -7.43
N ASP A 76 9.56 15.70 -7.51
CA ASP A 76 10.32 15.45 -8.72
C ASP A 76 9.54 14.56 -9.68
N ASN A 77 9.30 15.05 -10.87
CA ASN A 77 8.56 14.36 -11.93
C ASN A 77 9.47 13.53 -12.87
N SER A 78 10.79 13.58 -12.65
CA SER A 78 11.77 12.86 -13.47
C SER A 78 12.15 11.49 -12.90
N ILE A 79 11.44 11.03 -11.85
CA ILE A 79 11.74 9.77 -11.18
C ILE A 79 11.51 8.57 -12.09
N THR A 80 12.55 7.78 -12.21
CA THR A 80 12.59 6.51 -12.94
C THR A 80 12.75 5.33 -11.99
N HIS A 81 12.73 4.11 -12.52
CA HIS A 81 13.00 2.93 -11.71
C HIS A 81 14.42 2.93 -11.10
N ASP A 82 15.42 3.58 -11.75
CA ASP A 82 16.79 3.67 -11.24
C ASP A 82 16.91 4.48 -9.94
N ASP A 83 15.92 5.33 -9.67
CA ASP A 83 15.84 6.15 -8.46
C ASP A 83 15.26 5.41 -7.26
N LEU A 84 14.74 4.20 -7.46
CA LEU A 84 14.04 3.43 -6.43
C LEU A 84 15.01 2.58 -5.62
N LEU A 85 14.84 2.59 -4.31
CA LEU A 85 15.41 1.63 -3.38
C LEU A 85 14.27 0.96 -2.59
N ILE A 86 14.01 -0.30 -2.90
CA ILE A 86 13.10 -1.13 -2.12
C ILE A 86 13.83 -1.57 -0.87
N LEU A 87 13.18 -1.53 0.29
CA LEU A 87 13.78 -1.90 1.57
C LEU A 87 12.79 -2.75 2.37
N ASP A 88 13.33 -3.81 2.99
CA ASP A 88 12.64 -4.68 3.93
C ASP A 88 13.61 -5.17 5.00
N LEU A 89 13.18 -5.25 6.27
CA LEU A 89 14.02 -5.58 7.42
C LEU A 89 13.51 -6.80 8.18
N GLU A 90 14.44 -7.70 8.54
CA GLU A 90 14.16 -8.67 9.60
C GLU A 90 14.83 -8.24 10.91
N THR A 91 14.06 -8.29 12.00
CA THR A 91 14.48 -7.73 13.28
C THR A 91 14.38 -8.72 14.42
N THR A 92 15.06 -8.42 15.53
CA THR A 92 15.09 -9.30 16.71
C THR A 92 13.86 -9.20 17.60
N GLY A 93 12.82 -8.47 17.19
CA GLY A 93 11.58 -8.39 17.98
C GLY A 93 10.46 -7.65 17.30
N LEU A 94 9.23 -7.88 17.80
CA LEU A 94 7.99 -7.24 17.32
C LEU A 94 7.63 -5.98 18.10
N THR A 95 8.25 -5.73 19.26
CA THR A 95 7.97 -4.58 20.12
C THR A 95 8.96 -3.46 19.89
N ARG A 96 8.46 -2.26 19.64
CA ARG A 96 9.26 -1.04 19.45
C ARG A 96 10.10 -0.72 20.70
N GLY A 97 11.42 -0.62 20.53
CA GLY A 97 12.34 -0.20 21.61
C GLY A 97 13.78 -0.10 21.12
N GLY A 98 14.59 0.70 21.79
CA GLY A 98 15.99 1.00 21.40
C GLY A 98 16.97 -0.19 21.40
N GLY A 99 16.53 -1.38 21.78
CA GLY A 99 17.34 -2.62 21.74
C GLY A 99 17.02 -3.56 20.57
N MET A 100 16.14 -3.16 19.64
CA MET A 100 15.80 -3.98 18.48
C MET A 100 16.89 -3.87 17.41
N LEU A 101 17.47 -5.00 17.00
CA LEU A 101 18.51 -5.10 15.98
C LEU A 101 17.85 -5.47 14.63
N ALA A 102 18.21 -4.77 13.57
CA ALA A 102 17.92 -5.20 12.20
C ALA A 102 19.01 -6.17 11.74
N PHE A 103 18.78 -7.47 11.94
CA PHE A 103 19.81 -8.47 11.68
C PHE A 103 19.91 -8.93 10.22
N LEU A 104 18.87 -8.65 9.43
CA LEU A 104 18.88 -8.83 7.97
C LEU A 104 18.25 -7.60 7.32
N ILE A 105 19.01 -6.96 6.45
CA ILE A 105 18.56 -5.82 5.65
C ILE A 105 18.47 -6.28 4.20
N GLY A 106 17.27 -6.40 3.67
CA GLY A 106 17.00 -6.67 2.26
C GLY A 106 16.82 -5.39 1.49
N ILE A 107 17.54 -5.24 0.39
CA ILE A 107 17.35 -4.15 -0.55
C ILE A 107 17.09 -4.67 -1.96
N GLY A 108 16.22 -3.94 -2.68
CA GLY A 108 15.93 -4.18 -4.09
C GLY A 108 16.17 -2.91 -4.91
N TYR A 109 16.81 -3.06 -6.06
CA TYR A 109 17.09 -1.92 -6.93
C TYR A 109 17.28 -2.35 -8.39
N TYR A 110 17.16 -1.38 -9.30
CA TYR A 110 17.35 -1.61 -10.72
C TYR A 110 18.77 -1.24 -11.16
N GLU A 111 19.36 -2.07 -12.00
CA GLU A 111 20.66 -1.84 -12.60
C GLU A 111 20.84 -2.68 -13.90
N ASN A 112 21.16 -2.04 -15.02
CA ASN A 112 21.47 -2.68 -16.29
C ASN A 112 20.40 -3.73 -16.71
N ASP A 113 19.14 -3.32 -16.86
CA ASP A 113 17.99 -4.17 -17.24
C ASP A 113 17.71 -5.34 -16.27
N ASN A 114 18.26 -5.30 -15.07
CA ASN A 114 17.98 -6.27 -14.02
C ASN A 114 17.40 -5.60 -12.79
N PHE A 115 16.51 -6.33 -12.12
CA PHE A 115 16.19 -6.07 -10.73
C PHE A 115 17.14 -6.88 -9.85
N ILE A 116 17.80 -6.22 -8.92
CA ILE A 116 18.78 -6.85 -8.03
C ILE A 116 18.20 -6.87 -6.64
N VAL A 117 18.23 -8.03 -6.00
CA VAL A 117 18.01 -8.16 -4.56
C VAL A 117 19.37 -8.42 -3.92
N GLU A 118 19.70 -7.58 -2.94
CA GLU A 118 20.91 -7.69 -2.15
C GLU A 118 20.53 -7.73 -0.67
N GLN A 119 21.18 -8.59 0.12
CA GLN A 119 20.83 -8.78 1.51
C GLN A 119 22.07 -8.70 2.36
N TYR A 120 22.00 -7.95 3.47
CA TYR A 120 23.05 -7.77 4.45
C TYR A 120 22.63 -8.46 5.74
N PHE A 121 23.26 -9.58 6.05
CA PHE A 121 22.98 -10.37 7.25
C PHE A 121 24.07 -10.18 8.29
N LEU A 122 23.68 -9.99 9.54
CA LEU A 122 24.58 -9.84 10.68
C LEU A 122 24.85 -11.22 11.33
N PRO A 123 26.02 -11.83 11.11
CA PRO A 123 26.40 -13.07 11.78
C PRO A 123 26.59 -12.88 13.28
N GLU A 124 26.87 -11.65 13.67
CA GLU A 124 27.05 -11.15 15.04
C GLU A 124 26.54 -9.70 15.12
N PRO A 125 26.01 -9.26 16.27
CA PRO A 125 25.42 -7.92 16.40
C PRO A 125 26.41 -6.78 16.10
N GLU A 126 27.68 -6.99 16.37
CA GLU A 126 28.77 -6.03 16.15
C GLU A 126 28.99 -5.69 14.68
N ALA A 127 28.51 -6.53 13.76
CA ALA A 127 28.58 -6.30 12.32
C ALA A 127 27.62 -5.18 11.82
N GLU A 128 26.77 -4.62 12.69
CA GLU A 128 25.72 -3.66 12.31
C GLU A 128 26.29 -2.41 11.61
N VAL A 129 27.35 -1.82 12.14
CA VAL A 129 27.97 -0.62 11.52
C VAL A 129 28.45 -0.92 10.11
N ASN A 130 29.09 -2.08 9.91
CA ASN A 130 29.58 -2.49 8.60
C ASN A 130 28.43 -2.76 7.62
N ALA A 131 27.27 -3.26 8.09
CA ALA A 131 26.08 -3.40 7.26
C ALA A 131 25.53 -2.02 6.83
N PHE A 132 25.59 -1.02 7.70
CA PHE A 132 25.22 0.34 7.35
C PHE A 132 26.16 0.97 6.33
N GLU A 133 27.47 0.73 6.45
CA GLU A 133 28.45 1.18 5.44
C GLU A 133 28.16 0.60 4.05
N LEU A 134 27.65 -0.63 3.98
CA LEU A 134 27.21 -1.23 2.71
C LEU A 134 25.89 -0.65 2.23
N LEU A 135 24.97 -0.30 3.13
CA LEU A 135 23.65 0.26 2.79
C LEU A 135 23.72 1.72 2.34
N LEU A 136 24.60 2.53 2.97
CA LEU A 136 24.66 3.98 2.76
C LEU A 136 24.82 4.42 1.30
N PRO A 137 25.73 3.82 0.49
CA PRO A 137 25.86 4.18 -0.92
C PRO A 137 24.57 3.96 -1.72
N HIS A 138 23.76 2.97 -1.36
CA HIS A 138 22.46 2.74 -1.99
C HIS A 138 21.44 3.80 -1.60
N LEU A 139 21.43 4.21 -0.33
CA LEU A 139 20.59 5.29 0.17
C LEU A 139 20.97 6.65 -0.45
N GLU A 140 22.25 6.91 -0.68
CA GLU A 140 22.72 8.14 -1.31
C GLU A 140 22.41 8.21 -2.80
N ARG A 141 22.65 7.10 -3.51
CA ARG A 141 22.46 7.03 -4.96
C ARG A 141 21.01 7.09 -5.39
N ARG A 142 20.08 6.54 -4.60
CA ARG A 142 18.67 6.40 -4.96
C ARG A 142 17.80 7.39 -4.17
N SER A 143 17.01 8.16 -4.90
CA SER A 143 16.28 9.29 -4.33
C SER A 143 14.98 8.90 -3.63
N VAL A 144 14.39 7.74 -3.95
CA VAL A 144 13.08 7.31 -3.45
C VAL A 144 13.16 5.97 -2.74
N LEU A 145 12.73 5.94 -1.48
CA LEU A 145 12.50 4.69 -0.76
C LEU A 145 11.15 4.08 -1.13
N VAL A 146 11.12 2.76 -1.27
CA VAL A 146 9.91 1.97 -1.44
C VAL A 146 9.89 0.89 -0.37
N THR A 147 8.79 0.77 0.36
CA THR A 147 8.63 -0.27 1.38
C THR A 147 7.22 -0.81 1.38
N PHE A 148 7.02 -1.90 2.09
CA PHE A 148 5.68 -2.37 2.45
C PHE A 148 5.46 -2.23 3.96
N ASN A 149 4.69 -1.22 4.39
CA ASN A 149 4.47 -0.83 5.79
C ASN A 149 5.70 -0.23 6.52
N GLY A 150 6.75 0.11 5.79
CA GLY A 150 8.01 0.57 6.36
C GLY A 150 7.95 1.95 7.03
N LYS A 151 6.97 2.81 6.68
CA LYS A 151 6.77 4.09 7.41
C LYS A 151 6.53 3.88 8.89
N THR A 152 5.92 2.74 9.25
CA THR A 152 5.54 2.44 10.63
C THR A 152 6.49 1.48 11.32
N PHE A 153 7.26 0.69 10.57
CA PHE A 153 8.15 -0.35 11.10
C PHE A 153 9.60 -0.13 10.70
N ASP A 154 9.97 -0.36 9.46
CA ASP A 154 11.37 -0.43 9.01
C ASP A 154 12.13 0.88 9.24
N LEU A 155 11.56 2.02 8.80
CA LEU A 155 12.24 3.30 8.89
C LEU A 155 12.49 3.76 10.33
N PRO A 156 11.51 3.72 11.25
CA PRO A 156 11.76 4.06 12.66
C PRO A 156 12.82 3.18 13.33
N ILE A 157 12.88 1.89 12.95
CA ILE A 157 13.90 0.97 13.47
C ILE A 157 15.27 1.37 12.93
N LEU A 158 15.40 1.52 11.61
CA LEU A 158 16.65 1.87 10.97
C LEU A 158 17.18 3.23 11.44
N GLU A 159 16.33 4.25 11.58
CA GLU A 159 16.72 5.56 12.15
C GLU A 159 17.21 5.43 13.59
N SER A 160 16.53 4.64 14.42
CA SER A 160 16.95 4.39 15.80
C SER A 160 18.29 3.69 15.85
N ARG A 161 18.56 2.74 14.94
CA ARG A 161 19.83 2.01 14.87
C ARG A 161 20.97 2.89 14.33
N PHE A 162 20.70 3.72 13.32
CA PHE A 162 21.66 4.73 12.86
C PHE A 162 22.06 5.66 14.00
N LEU A 163 21.09 6.19 14.73
CA LEU A 163 21.35 7.08 15.87
C LEU A 163 22.16 6.37 16.98
N HIS A 164 21.83 5.10 17.28
CA HIS A 164 22.56 4.29 18.25
C HIS A 164 24.05 4.15 17.87
N ASN A 165 24.34 4.00 16.58
CA ASN A 165 25.67 3.89 16.02
C ASN A 165 26.31 5.25 15.66
N GLN A 166 25.76 6.36 16.16
CA GLN A 166 26.23 7.72 15.93
C GLN A 166 26.24 8.15 14.45
N LEU A 167 25.39 7.55 13.63
CA LEU A 167 25.18 7.92 12.24
C LEU A 167 23.97 8.87 12.13
N TRP A 168 24.22 10.08 11.67
CA TRP A 168 23.20 11.13 11.57
C TRP A 168 22.57 11.14 10.16
N ILE A 169 21.64 10.23 9.93
CA ILE A 169 20.99 10.05 8.63
C ILE A 169 19.50 10.34 8.79
N ASP A 170 19.00 11.32 8.05
CA ASP A 170 17.58 11.67 8.03
C ASP A 170 16.84 10.92 6.91
N LEU A 171 16.27 9.76 7.26
CA LEU A 171 15.45 9.00 6.32
C LEU A 171 14.05 9.59 6.14
N ARG A 172 13.57 10.40 7.09
CA ARG A 172 12.20 10.98 7.04
C ARG A 172 12.06 12.04 5.97
N SER A 173 13.15 12.76 5.69
CA SER A 173 13.17 13.75 4.61
C SER A 173 13.22 13.10 3.22
N LYS A 174 13.60 11.83 3.14
CA LYS A 174 13.70 11.11 1.88
C LYS A 174 12.31 10.80 1.30
N PRO A 175 12.07 11.08 0.02
CA PRO A 175 10.85 10.66 -0.67
C PRO A 175 10.57 9.18 -0.43
N HIS A 176 9.32 8.86 -0.04
CA HIS A 176 9.00 7.50 0.41
C HIS A 176 7.63 7.03 -0.07
N LEU A 177 7.62 5.95 -0.82
CA LEU A 177 6.44 5.20 -1.24
C LEU A 177 6.22 4.01 -0.30
N ASP A 178 5.27 4.11 0.62
CA ASP A 178 4.81 2.96 1.42
C ASP A 178 3.64 2.29 0.70
N LEU A 179 3.89 1.13 0.12
CA LEU A 179 2.90 0.45 -0.72
C LEU A 179 1.71 -0.10 0.05
N LEU A 180 1.81 -0.35 1.36
CA LEU A 180 0.64 -0.72 2.16
C LEU A 180 -0.43 0.37 2.14
N LEU A 181 -0.03 1.64 2.22
CA LEU A 181 -0.96 2.77 2.20
C LEU A 181 -1.66 2.91 0.85
N LEU A 182 -0.93 2.66 -0.24
CA LEU A 182 -1.47 2.66 -1.59
C LEU A 182 -2.36 1.43 -1.83
N ALA A 183 -1.93 0.24 -1.39
CA ALA A 183 -2.68 -1.00 -1.45
C ALA A 183 -4.04 -0.89 -0.74
N ARG A 184 -4.06 -0.32 0.47
CA ARG A 184 -5.31 -0.05 1.20
C ARG A 184 -6.25 0.86 0.41
N ARG A 185 -5.73 1.78 -0.37
CA ARG A 185 -6.53 2.67 -1.21
C ARG A 185 -7.11 1.95 -2.43
N LEU A 186 -6.30 1.11 -3.09
CA LEU A 186 -6.65 0.47 -4.35
C LEU A 186 -7.39 -0.86 -4.19
N TRP A 187 -7.12 -1.61 -3.10
CA TRP A 187 -7.57 -3.00 -2.98
C TRP A 187 -8.39 -3.33 -1.73
N LYS A 188 -8.53 -2.42 -0.75
CA LYS A 188 -9.26 -2.69 0.50
C LYS A 188 -10.65 -3.31 0.30
N LYS A 189 -11.35 -2.97 -0.81
CA LYS A 189 -12.67 -3.52 -1.15
C LYS A 189 -12.63 -4.80 -1.98
N LYS A 190 -11.45 -5.21 -2.44
CA LYS A 190 -11.25 -6.33 -3.37
C LYS A 190 -10.64 -7.55 -2.69
N VAL A 191 -9.94 -7.36 -1.57
CA VAL A 191 -9.22 -8.42 -0.86
C VAL A 191 -9.63 -8.46 0.62
N PRO A 192 -9.52 -9.62 1.28
CA PRO A 192 -9.85 -9.76 2.71
C PRO A 192 -8.96 -8.92 3.63
N SER A 193 -7.69 -8.80 3.27
CA SER A 193 -6.67 -8.04 3.98
C SER A 193 -5.72 -7.39 3.00
N CYS A 194 -5.08 -6.27 3.39
CA CYS A 194 -3.99 -5.67 2.62
C CYS A 194 -2.61 -6.04 3.20
N ALA A 195 -2.47 -7.15 3.94
CA ALA A 195 -1.17 -7.72 4.28
C ALA A 195 -0.46 -8.20 2.99
N LEU A 196 0.88 -8.19 2.98
CA LEU A 196 1.66 -8.53 1.79
C LEU A 196 1.31 -9.93 1.27
N GLU A 197 1.31 -10.94 2.13
CA GLU A 197 0.94 -12.32 1.79
C GLU A 197 -0.47 -12.42 1.15
N THR A 198 -1.44 -11.64 1.64
CA THR A 198 -2.78 -11.61 1.03
C THR A 198 -2.74 -11.01 -0.38
N LEU A 199 -1.96 -9.94 -0.58
CA LEU A 199 -1.82 -9.31 -1.90
C LEU A 199 -1.04 -10.20 -2.86
N GLU A 200 -0.06 -10.93 -2.39
CA GLU A 200 0.64 -11.96 -3.16
C GLU A 200 -0.34 -12.97 -3.76
N TYR A 201 -1.19 -13.52 -2.91
CA TYR A 201 -2.18 -14.50 -3.35
C TYR A 201 -3.23 -13.92 -4.31
N TYR A 202 -3.92 -12.84 -3.89
CA TYR A 202 -5.07 -12.31 -4.63
C TYR A 202 -4.68 -11.41 -5.80
N ILE A 203 -3.55 -10.71 -5.72
CA ILE A 203 -3.15 -9.70 -6.70
C ILE A 203 -2.02 -10.18 -7.59
N LEU A 204 -0.97 -10.76 -7.03
CA LEU A 204 0.15 -11.26 -7.81
C LEU A 204 -0.06 -12.69 -8.31
N GLY A 205 -1.01 -13.44 -7.73
CA GLY A 205 -1.25 -14.86 -8.07
C GLY A 205 -0.13 -15.77 -7.55
N GLN A 206 0.59 -15.34 -6.51
CA GLN A 206 1.69 -16.08 -5.90
C GLN A 206 1.24 -16.79 -4.65
N ILE A 207 1.75 -18.00 -4.45
CA ILE A 207 1.51 -18.78 -3.23
C ILE A 207 2.87 -19.10 -2.64
N ARG A 208 3.09 -18.70 -1.40
CA ARG A 208 4.31 -19.05 -0.67
C ARG A 208 4.33 -20.56 -0.37
N ASP A 209 5.44 -21.19 -0.67
CA ASP A 209 5.66 -22.58 -0.31
C ASP A 209 5.94 -22.67 1.19
N LYS A 210 5.03 -23.23 1.95
CA LYS A 210 5.13 -23.38 3.42
C LYS A 210 6.30 -24.25 3.88
N GLU A 211 6.86 -25.07 3.00
CA GLU A 211 8.06 -25.86 3.33
C GLU A 211 9.34 -25.02 3.17
N LEU A 212 9.31 -24.02 2.30
CA LEU A 212 10.47 -23.17 1.99
C LEU A 212 10.41 -21.81 2.68
N ASP A 213 9.22 -21.30 2.99
CA ASP A 213 9.03 -20.05 3.71
C ASP A 213 8.99 -20.24 5.23
N ILE A 214 8.99 -19.15 5.98
CA ILE A 214 8.97 -19.12 7.45
C ILE A 214 7.95 -18.09 7.91
N GLU A 215 7.19 -18.41 8.97
CA GLU A 215 6.26 -17.47 9.57
C GLU A 215 7.01 -16.30 10.23
N SER A 216 6.60 -15.07 9.94
CA SER A 216 7.29 -13.85 10.40
C SER A 216 7.44 -13.80 11.93
N GLU A 217 6.47 -14.38 12.68
CA GLU A 217 6.47 -14.40 14.14
C GLU A 217 7.63 -15.21 14.73
N ILE A 218 8.13 -16.23 14.03
CA ILE A 218 9.21 -17.08 14.53
C ILE A 218 10.59 -16.67 14.03
N ILE A 219 10.69 -15.72 13.10
CA ILE A 219 11.96 -15.23 12.53
C ILE A 219 12.91 -14.72 13.63
N PRO A 220 12.51 -13.87 14.60
CA PRO A 220 13.39 -13.42 15.66
C PRO A 220 13.96 -14.56 16.50
N GLN A 221 13.12 -15.52 16.87
CA GLN A 221 13.55 -16.68 17.67
C GLN A 221 14.51 -17.56 16.88
N THR A 222 14.30 -17.73 15.59
CA THR A 222 15.14 -18.52 14.69
C THR A 222 16.55 -17.90 14.57
N TYR A 223 16.63 -16.58 14.46
CA TYR A 223 17.91 -15.89 14.47
C TYR A 223 18.69 -16.12 15.78
N PHE A 224 18.06 -15.98 16.93
CA PHE A 224 18.71 -16.24 18.23
C PHE A 224 19.13 -17.71 18.37
N GLN A 225 18.31 -18.64 17.93
CA GLN A 225 18.65 -20.05 17.94
C GLN A 225 19.88 -20.32 17.09
N PHE A 226 19.94 -19.74 15.90
CA PHE A 226 21.12 -19.84 15.04
C PHE A 226 22.38 -19.30 15.69
N LEU A 227 22.33 -18.14 16.34
CA LEU A 227 23.50 -17.57 17.03
C LEU A 227 24.04 -18.51 18.13
N ILE A 228 23.17 -19.30 18.79
CA ILE A 228 23.57 -20.26 19.84
C ILE A 228 24.09 -21.54 19.26
N THR A 229 23.40 -22.12 18.28
CA THR A 229 23.67 -23.49 17.79
C THR A 229 24.61 -23.51 16.60
N GLY A 230 24.66 -22.42 15.83
CA GLY A 230 25.29 -22.37 14.51
C GLY A 230 24.62 -23.25 13.46
N GLU A 231 23.38 -23.69 13.70
CA GLU A 231 22.62 -24.53 12.77
C GLU A 231 21.91 -23.67 11.73
N PRO A 232 22.23 -23.79 10.43
CA PRO A 232 21.82 -22.84 9.42
C PRO A 232 20.52 -23.19 8.71
N GLU A 233 19.92 -24.34 9.01
CA GLU A 233 18.79 -24.89 8.24
C GLU A 233 17.62 -23.90 8.07
N LEU A 234 17.26 -23.20 9.14
CA LEU A 234 16.17 -22.24 9.11
C LEU A 234 16.58 -20.86 8.54
N LEU A 235 17.88 -20.55 8.51
CA LEU A 235 18.34 -19.27 7.93
C LEU A 235 18.02 -19.17 6.45
N LYS A 236 18.14 -20.26 5.70
CA LYS A 236 17.80 -20.27 4.27
C LYS A 236 16.38 -19.80 4.05
N ARG A 237 15.45 -20.15 4.95
CA ARG A 237 14.06 -19.72 4.89
C ARG A 237 13.91 -18.22 5.18
N ILE A 238 14.68 -17.69 6.16
CA ILE A 238 14.67 -16.24 6.47
C ILE A 238 15.21 -15.43 5.28
N PHE A 239 16.30 -15.86 4.66
CA PHE A 239 16.81 -15.20 3.45
C PHE A 239 15.79 -15.25 2.30
N LEU A 240 15.12 -16.37 2.11
CA LEU A 240 14.07 -16.50 1.09
C LEU A 240 12.87 -15.62 1.41
N HIS A 241 12.41 -15.56 2.66
CA HIS A 241 11.33 -14.72 3.13
C HIS A 241 11.57 -13.26 2.77
N ASN A 242 12.65 -12.67 3.29
CA ASN A 242 13.02 -11.29 3.02
C ASN A 242 13.26 -11.01 1.52
N GLN A 243 13.92 -11.92 0.78
CA GLN A 243 14.06 -11.80 -0.68
C GLN A 243 12.69 -11.73 -1.36
N THR A 244 11.73 -12.55 -0.93
CA THR A 244 10.37 -12.62 -1.48
C THR A 244 9.62 -11.33 -1.19
N ASP A 245 9.72 -10.78 0.01
CA ASP A 245 9.08 -9.53 0.39
C ASP A 245 9.59 -8.35 -0.46
N VAL A 246 10.89 -8.26 -0.68
CA VAL A 246 11.51 -7.26 -1.57
C VAL A 246 11.02 -7.42 -3.02
N LEU A 247 11.01 -8.66 -3.56
CA LEU A 247 10.55 -8.95 -4.92
C LEU A 247 9.07 -8.63 -5.12
N HIS A 248 8.23 -9.06 -4.19
CA HIS A 248 6.78 -8.86 -4.30
C HIS A 248 6.40 -7.40 -4.10
N THR A 249 7.13 -6.67 -3.26
CA THR A 249 6.98 -5.21 -3.15
C THR A 249 7.30 -4.52 -4.48
N ALA A 250 8.37 -4.90 -5.17
CA ALA A 250 8.69 -4.39 -6.51
C ALA A 250 7.62 -4.77 -7.54
N ALA A 251 7.15 -6.02 -7.53
CA ALA A 251 6.11 -6.51 -8.45
C ALA A 251 4.76 -5.78 -8.24
N LEU A 252 4.37 -5.51 -7.01
CA LEU A 252 3.18 -4.71 -6.71
C LEU A 252 3.31 -3.29 -7.26
N LEU A 253 4.46 -2.65 -7.10
CA LEU A 253 4.70 -1.31 -7.67
C LEU A 253 4.64 -1.34 -9.19
N ALA A 254 5.24 -2.34 -9.84
CA ALA A 254 5.20 -2.50 -11.29
C ALA A 254 3.77 -2.69 -11.80
N LEU A 255 3.00 -3.56 -11.16
CA LEU A 255 1.58 -3.78 -11.49
C LEU A 255 0.77 -2.49 -11.33
N ILE A 256 0.90 -1.81 -10.21
CA ILE A 256 0.19 -0.55 -9.95
C ILE A 256 0.56 0.47 -11.04
N SER A 257 1.85 0.69 -11.29
CA SER A 257 2.32 1.67 -12.26
C SER A 257 1.76 1.41 -13.66
N ALA A 258 1.73 0.14 -14.10
CA ALA A 258 1.20 -0.23 -15.40
C ALA A 258 -0.32 -0.07 -15.53
N GLN A 259 -1.08 -0.19 -14.43
CA GLN A 259 -2.54 -0.27 -14.49
C GLN A 259 -3.24 1.04 -14.16
N ILE A 260 -2.58 1.95 -13.43
CA ILE A 260 -3.26 3.18 -13.01
C ILE A 260 -2.76 4.43 -13.73
N ASP A 261 -1.79 4.31 -14.62
CA ASP A 261 -1.33 5.44 -15.42
C ASP A 261 -2.41 5.95 -16.38
N TYR A 262 -2.46 7.27 -16.57
CA TYR A 262 -3.47 7.88 -17.44
C TYR A 262 -2.86 8.27 -18.81
N PRO A 263 -3.52 7.93 -19.91
CA PRO A 263 -4.80 7.24 -20.03
C PRO A 263 -4.74 5.77 -19.60
N LEU A 264 -5.81 5.32 -18.94
CA LEU A 264 -5.84 3.93 -18.46
C LEU A 264 -5.68 2.92 -19.60
N PRO A 265 -5.05 1.76 -19.34
CA PRO A 265 -4.89 0.73 -20.34
C PRO A 265 -6.25 0.27 -20.89
N GLN A 266 -6.32 -0.06 -22.20
CA GLN A 266 -7.54 -0.56 -22.83
C GLN A 266 -8.04 -1.85 -22.15
N LYS A 267 -7.11 -2.77 -21.84
CA LYS A 267 -7.39 -3.98 -21.07
C LYS A 267 -7.14 -3.69 -19.59
N ARG A 268 -8.23 -3.46 -18.85
CA ARG A 268 -8.17 -3.23 -17.42
C ARG A 268 -8.03 -4.53 -16.66
N ASP A 269 -7.26 -4.49 -15.59
CA ASP A 269 -7.14 -5.61 -14.66
C ASP A 269 -8.31 -5.59 -13.66
N ASP A 270 -9.15 -6.61 -13.68
CA ASP A 270 -10.34 -6.70 -12.81
C ASP A 270 -10.01 -6.76 -11.31
N ARG A 271 -8.76 -7.05 -10.97
CA ARG A 271 -8.27 -7.03 -9.59
C ARG A 271 -8.14 -5.60 -9.04
N ILE A 272 -8.02 -4.59 -9.88
CA ILE A 272 -7.88 -3.18 -9.47
C ILE A 272 -9.25 -2.53 -9.26
N ASP A 273 -9.39 -1.79 -8.18
CA ASP A 273 -10.55 -0.91 -7.95
C ASP A 273 -10.35 0.42 -8.68
N TYR A 274 -10.76 0.48 -9.95
CA TYR A 274 -10.65 1.71 -10.75
C TYR A 274 -11.51 2.88 -10.24
N HIS A 275 -12.55 2.60 -9.46
CA HIS A 275 -13.27 3.68 -8.76
C HIS A 275 -12.36 4.33 -7.69
N ALA A 276 -11.58 3.53 -6.97
CA ALA A 276 -10.57 4.05 -6.04
C ALA A 276 -9.43 4.77 -6.78
N VAL A 277 -9.03 4.30 -7.97
CA VAL A 277 -8.06 5.00 -8.84
C VAL A 277 -8.59 6.39 -9.21
N ALA A 278 -9.83 6.51 -9.67
CA ALA A 278 -10.45 7.81 -9.98
C ALA A 278 -10.45 8.76 -8.77
N LYS A 279 -10.74 8.22 -7.57
CA LYS A 279 -10.66 8.99 -6.31
C LYS A 279 -9.23 9.41 -5.98
N LEU A 280 -8.24 8.56 -6.26
CA LEU A 280 -6.84 8.91 -6.11
C LEU A 280 -6.48 10.11 -7.01
N TYR A 281 -6.78 10.05 -8.30
CA TYR A 281 -6.55 11.14 -9.24
C TYR A 281 -7.18 12.46 -8.76
N ARG A 282 -8.46 12.42 -8.42
CA ARG A 282 -9.17 13.62 -7.94
C ARG A 282 -8.59 14.19 -6.64
N SER A 283 -8.13 13.33 -5.74
CA SER A 283 -7.50 13.76 -4.47
C SER A 283 -6.16 14.45 -4.68
N GLN A 284 -5.52 14.24 -5.83
CA GLN A 284 -4.26 14.86 -6.22
C GLN A 284 -4.44 16.06 -7.18
N GLY A 285 -5.69 16.51 -7.38
CA GLY A 285 -5.97 17.67 -8.22
C GLY A 285 -6.24 17.34 -9.69
N TYR A 286 -6.07 16.12 -10.13
CA TYR A 286 -6.37 15.66 -11.49
C TYR A 286 -7.87 15.41 -11.65
N LEU A 287 -8.64 16.53 -11.67
CA LEU A 287 -10.11 16.46 -11.58
C LEU A 287 -10.75 15.91 -12.84
N GLU A 288 -10.25 16.30 -14.02
CA GLU A 288 -10.78 15.84 -15.30
C GLU A 288 -10.41 14.39 -15.58
N GLU A 289 -9.16 13.99 -15.33
CA GLU A 289 -8.72 12.59 -15.47
C GLU A 289 -9.54 11.68 -14.57
N GLY A 290 -9.72 12.04 -13.30
CA GLY A 290 -10.54 11.27 -12.37
C GLY A 290 -12.01 11.20 -12.79
N LYS A 291 -12.58 12.28 -13.35
CA LYS A 291 -13.94 12.25 -13.92
C LYS A 291 -14.02 11.34 -15.15
N ASN A 292 -13.05 11.44 -16.05
CA ASN A 292 -13.00 10.61 -17.26
C ASN A 292 -12.85 9.12 -16.93
N ILE A 293 -12.06 8.78 -15.90
CA ILE A 293 -11.97 7.41 -15.39
C ILE A 293 -13.35 6.93 -14.92
N LEU A 294 -14.08 7.73 -14.11
CA LEU A 294 -15.42 7.38 -13.64
C LEU A 294 -16.41 7.21 -14.81
N LEU A 295 -16.36 8.11 -15.80
CA LEU A 295 -17.22 8.01 -16.99
C LEU A 295 -16.95 6.72 -17.77
N ALA A 296 -15.69 6.34 -17.93
CA ALA A 296 -15.31 5.10 -18.60
C ALA A 296 -15.75 3.83 -17.83
N LEU A 297 -16.08 3.95 -16.55
CA LEU A 297 -16.58 2.86 -15.70
C LEU A 297 -18.13 2.79 -15.68
N THR A 298 -18.84 3.65 -16.42
CA THR A 298 -20.32 3.61 -16.48
C THR A 298 -20.85 2.45 -17.31
N GLU A 299 -19.99 1.68 -17.95
CA GLU A 299 -20.34 0.41 -18.58
C GLU A 299 -20.87 -0.58 -17.52
N GLU A 300 -21.84 -1.42 -17.88
CA GLU A 300 -22.60 -2.27 -16.96
C GLU A 300 -21.72 -3.11 -16.01
N LYS A 301 -20.59 -3.62 -16.49
CA LYS A 301 -19.65 -4.46 -15.71
C LYS A 301 -19.09 -3.78 -14.45
N TYR A 302 -18.90 -2.46 -14.51
CA TYR A 302 -18.24 -1.70 -13.44
C TYR A 302 -19.19 -0.75 -12.71
N LEU A 303 -20.44 -0.68 -13.14
CA LEU A 303 -21.42 0.25 -12.62
C LEU A 303 -21.78 -0.09 -11.17
N THR A 304 -21.51 0.81 -10.26
CA THR A 304 -21.92 0.73 -8.86
C THR A 304 -22.74 1.96 -8.48
N ALA A 305 -23.54 1.83 -7.43
CA ALA A 305 -24.35 2.94 -6.91
C ALA A 305 -23.48 4.10 -6.41
N GLU A 306 -22.34 3.79 -5.79
CA GLU A 306 -21.36 4.79 -5.34
C GLU A 306 -20.71 5.53 -6.51
N LEU A 307 -20.38 4.82 -7.60
CA LEU A 307 -19.78 5.42 -8.79
C LEU A 307 -20.73 6.46 -9.42
N VAL A 308 -21.98 6.10 -9.65
CA VAL A 308 -22.97 7.03 -10.23
C VAL A 308 -23.28 8.19 -9.29
N TYR A 309 -23.24 7.97 -7.97
CA TYR A 309 -23.38 9.03 -6.98
C TYR A 309 -22.21 10.02 -7.07
N ASP A 310 -20.98 9.53 -7.12
CA ASP A 310 -19.78 10.37 -7.24
C ASP A 310 -19.81 11.21 -8.53
N LEU A 311 -20.21 10.62 -9.67
CA LEU A 311 -20.43 11.37 -10.92
C LEU A 311 -21.51 12.45 -10.76
N GLY A 312 -22.63 12.11 -10.13
CA GLY A 312 -23.69 13.09 -9.83
C GLY A 312 -23.18 14.27 -9.01
N LEU A 313 -22.32 14.02 -8.01
CA LEU A 313 -21.71 15.09 -7.21
C LEU A 313 -20.73 15.94 -8.03
N ILE A 314 -19.94 15.32 -8.91
CA ILE A 314 -19.00 16.04 -9.78
C ILE A 314 -19.78 16.98 -10.70
N PHE A 315 -20.77 16.49 -11.43
CA PHE A 315 -21.56 17.33 -12.33
C PHE A 315 -22.36 18.40 -11.58
N LYS A 316 -22.81 18.12 -10.37
CA LYS A 316 -23.42 19.12 -9.49
C LYS A 316 -22.45 20.24 -9.12
N GLN A 317 -21.19 19.90 -8.82
CA GLN A 317 -20.12 20.88 -8.52
C GLN A 317 -19.81 21.74 -9.75
N GLU A 318 -19.79 21.16 -10.94
CA GLU A 318 -19.61 21.83 -12.22
C GLU A 318 -20.85 22.66 -12.64
N LYS A 319 -21.93 22.65 -11.85
CA LYS A 319 -23.24 23.28 -12.16
C LYS A 319 -23.91 22.68 -13.40
N ASN A 320 -23.48 21.52 -13.86
CA ASN A 320 -24.18 20.77 -14.92
C ASN A 320 -25.35 19.98 -14.33
N TRP A 321 -26.44 20.70 -14.10
CA TRP A 321 -27.60 20.17 -13.38
C TRP A 321 -28.29 19.02 -14.11
N ARG A 322 -28.23 19.02 -15.46
CA ARG A 322 -28.81 17.96 -16.30
C ARG A 322 -28.08 16.62 -16.08
N GLU A 323 -26.78 16.62 -16.19
CA GLU A 323 -26.01 15.40 -15.97
C GLU A 323 -26.04 14.97 -14.50
N ALA A 324 -25.97 15.92 -13.56
CA ALA A 324 -26.13 15.61 -12.13
C ALA A 324 -27.45 14.88 -11.85
N GLU A 325 -28.56 15.37 -12.42
CA GLU A 325 -29.85 14.73 -12.30
C GLU A 325 -29.86 13.32 -12.92
N ARG A 326 -29.31 13.17 -14.12
CA ARG A 326 -29.22 11.87 -14.81
C ARG A 326 -28.52 10.82 -13.92
N PHE A 327 -27.37 11.16 -13.35
CA PHE A 327 -26.62 10.24 -12.51
C PHE A 327 -27.28 9.99 -11.15
N PHE A 328 -27.90 10.99 -10.51
CA PHE A 328 -28.65 10.74 -9.28
C PHE A 328 -29.92 9.91 -9.52
N ARG A 329 -30.61 10.05 -10.67
CA ARG A 329 -31.71 9.16 -11.07
C ARG A 329 -31.20 7.71 -11.20
N ARG A 330 -30.06 7.51 -11.89
CA ARG A 330 -29.48 6.18 -12.03
C ARG A 330 -29.10 5.58 -10.68
N GLY A 331 -28.55 6.38 -9.76
CA GLY A 331 -28.28 5.93 -8.39
C GLY A 331 -29.55 5.61 -7.61
N THR A 332 -30.65 6.31 -7.88
CA THR A 332 -31.99 6.03 -7.30
C THR A 332 -32.54 4.69 -7.80
N GLU A 333 -32.41 4.38 -9.09
CA GLU A 333 -32.77 3.07 -9.67
C GLU A 333 -31.97 1.92 -9.02
N LEU A 334 -30.70 2.17 -8.63
CA LEU A 334 -29.86 1.25 -7.88
C LEU A 334 -30.16 1.28 -6.36
N LEU A 335 -31.25 1.93 -5.96
CA LEU A 335 -31.70 2.01 -4.57
C LEU A 335 -30.71 2.68 -3.61
N HIS A 336 -29.83 3.56 -4.12
CA HIS A 336 -28.82 4.25 -3.34
C HIS A 336 -29.39 5.45 -2.59
N LEU A 337 -29.50 5.34 -1.27
CA LEU A 337 -30.12 6.37 -0.42
C LEU A 337 -29.48 7.77 -0.56
N PRO A 338 -28.13 7.93 -0.61
CA PRO A 338 -27.53 9.23 -0.86
C PRO A 338 -27.93 9.84 -2.21
N SER A 339 -28.05 9.04 -3.28
CA SER A 339 -28.50 9.52 -4.59
C SER A 339 -29.94 10.01 -4.56
N MET A 340 -30.84 9.27 -3.91
CA MET A 340 -32.24 9.68 -3.71
C MET A 340 -32.34 11.02 -2.97
N LEU A 341 -31.51 11.20 -1.93
CA LEU A 341 -31.47 12.44 -1.17
C LEU A 341 -31.04 13.64 -2.02
N GLU A 342 -29.93 13.46 -2.80
CA GLU A 342 -29.38 14.52 -3.65
C GLU A 342 -30.31 14.83 -4.82
N LEU A 343 -30.92 13.81 -5.45
CA LEU A 343 -31.96 14.00 -6.48
C LEU A 343 -33.12 14.82 -5.94
N GLY A 344 -33.65 14.43 -4.79
CA GLY A 344 -34.74 15.19 -4.17
C GLY A 344 -34.38 16.65 -3.89
N LYS A 345 -33.15 16.95 -3.43
CA LYS A 345 -32.64 18.33 -3.24
C LYS A 345 -32.57 19.08 -4.57
N LEU A 346 -32.15 18.43 -5.64
CA LEU A 346 -32.04 19.03 -6.97
C LEU A 346 -33.44 19.35 -7.55
N LEU A 347 -34.37 18.39 -7.52
CA LEU A 347 -35.76 18.58 -7.95
C LEU A 347 -36.41 19.74 -7.21
N GLU A 348 -36.26 19.81 -5.87
CA GLU A 348 -36.84 20.90 -5.07
C GLU A 348 -36.25 22.28 -5.42
N ARG A 349 -34.91 22.37 -5.51
CA ARG A 349 -34.22 23.67 -5.54
C ARG A 349 -34.00 24.21 -6.94
N LYS A 350 -33.74 23.33 -7.91
CA LYS A 350 -33.45 23.73 -9.30
C LYS A 350 -34.62 23.59 -10.22
N ASN A 351 -35.25 22.42 -10.22
CA ASN A 351 -36.32 22.14 -11.15
C ASN A 351 -37.71 22.69 -10.68
N LYS A 352 -37.80 23.03 -9.37
CA LYS A 352 -39.10 23.40 -8.74
C LYS A 352 -40.14 22.29 -8.84
N ASP A 353 -39.71 21.05 -9.04
CA ASP A 353 -40.55 19.85 -9.03
C ASP A 353 -40.74 19.38 -7.58
N TYR A 354 -41.73 19.99 -6.93
CA TYR A 354 -42.03 19.68 -5.52
C TYR A 354 -42.69 18.32 -5.35
N GLU A 355 -43.44 17.87 -6.36
CA GLU A 355 -44.12 16.57 -6.36
C GLU A 355 -43.11 15.43 -6.44
N GLY A 356 -42.20 15.44 -7.43
CA GLY A 356 -41.11 14.46 -7.53
C GLY A 356 -40.20 14.47 -6.30
N ALA A 357 -39.90 15.66 -5.75
CA ALA A 357 -39.13 15.78 -4.54
C ALA A 357 -39.87 15.19 -3.31
N LEU A 358 -41.18 15.31 -3.23
CA LEU A 358 -42.00 14.76 -2.15
C LEU A 358 -42.04 13.24 -2.22
N LEU A 359 -42.33 12.69 -3.40
CA LEU A 359 -42.35 11.22 -3.63
C LEU A 359 -41.02 10.57 -3.21
N LEU A 360 -39.89 11.17 -3.61
CA LEU A 360 -38.57 10.67 -3.19
C LEU A 360 -38.37 10.78 -1.68
N ALA A 361 -38.79 11.85 -1.05
CA ALA A 361 -38.63 12.03 0.39
C ALA A 361 -39.50 11.04 1.18
N GLU A 362 -40.71 10.74 0.73
CA GLU A 362 -41.60 9.74 1.36
C GLU A 362 -41.05 8.32 1.17
N ALA A 363 -40.58 7.95 -0.05
CA ALA A 363 -39.95 6.67 -0.31
C ALA A 363 -38.66 6.47 0.53
N LEU A 364 -37.87 7.54 0.68
CA LEU A 364 -36.68 7.51 1.51
C LEU A 364 -37.03 7.35 2.99
N LEU A 365 -38.07 8.05 3.48
CA LEU A 365 -38.55 7.93 4.85
C LEU A 365 -38.98 6.50 5.18
N GLN A 366 -39.78 5.90 4.32
CA GLN A 366 -40.25 4.52 4.48
C GLN A 366 -39.07 3.54 4.63
N ARG A 367 -38.02 3.73 3.85
CA ARG A 367 -36.80 2.88 3.94
C ARG A 367 -36.03 3.10 5.21
N LEU A 368 -35.85 4.36 5.65
CA LEU A 368 -35.12 4.67 6.89
C LEU A 368 -35.92 4.21 8.13
N GLU A 369 -37.21 4.20 8.10
CA GLU A 369 -38.10 3.69 9.17
C GLU A 369 -38.08 2.16 9.27
N ALA A 370 -37.71 1.45 8.21
CA ALA A 370 -37.51 0.00 8.27
C ALA A 370 -36.29 -0.41 9.11
N GLU A 371 -35.28 0.49 9.23
CA GLU A 371 -34.08 0.28 10.06
C GLU A 371 -33.82 1.50 10.96
N PRO A 372 -34.70 1.76 11.95
CA PRO A 372 -34.72 3.03 12.70
C PRO A 372 -33.47 3.25 13.54
N VAL A 373 -32.90 2.21 14.14
CA VAL A 373 -31.74 2.30 15.05
C VAL A 373 -30.50 2.89 14.34
N GLN A 374 -30.28 2.55 13.07
CA GLN A 374 -29.15 3.06 12.29
C GLN A 374 -29.38 4.46 11.72
N ASN A 375 -30.64 4.94 11.70
CA ASN A 375 -31.06 6.13 10.96
C ASN A 375 -31.74 7.17 11.83
N GLU A 376 -31.70 7.05 13.16
CA GLU A 376 -32.41 7.90 14.12
C GLU A 376 -32.21 9.40 13.87
N ASN A 377 -30.98 9.81 13.53
CA ASN A 377 -30.65 11.22 13.26
C ASN A 377 -31.14 11.76 11.91
N LYS A 378 -31.48 10.89 10.94
CA LYS A 378 -31.87 11.29 9.58
C LYS A 378 -33.39 11.43 9.42
N ILE A 379 -34.16 10.66 10.18
CA ILE A 379 -35.63 10.61 10.10
C ILE A 379 -36.27 11.95 10.44
N PRO A 380 -35.91 12.67 11.54
CA PRO A 380 -36.56 13.96 11.88
C PRO A 380 -36.38 15.02 10.80
N ASP A 381 -35.20 15.14 10.21
CA ASP A 381 -34.94 16.14 9.16
C ASP A 381 -35.72 15.84 7.88
N LEU A 382 -35.86 14.54 7.57
CA LEU A 382 -36.63 14.13 6.42
C LEU A 382 -38.13 14.39 6.61
N LYS A 383 -38.68 14.16 7.81
CA LYS A 383 -40.06 14.50 8.17
C LYS A 383 -40.34 16.02 8.06
N LYS A 384 -39.41 16.85 8.58
CA LYS A 384 -39.47 18.31 8.40
C LYS A 384 -39.49 18.71 6.92
N ARG A 385 -38.65 18.04 6.10
CA ARG A 385 -38.58 18.31 4.67
C ARG A 385 -39.92 17.96 3.97
N ILE A 386 -40.49 16.81 4.27
CA ILE A 386 -41.82 16.38 3.73
C ILE A 386 -42.90 17.42 4.06
N THR A 387 -43.00 17.85 5.33
CA THR A 387 -43.95 18.89 5.76
C THR A 387 -43.78 20.19 4.97
N ARG A 388 -42.52 20.64 4.78
CA ARG A 388 -42.21 21.83 4.00
C ARG A 388 -42.59 21.68 2.53
N LEU A 389 -42.36 20.53 1.91
CA LEU A 389 -42.72 20.26 0.51
C LEU A 389 -44.24 20.27 0.31
N LYS A 390 -44.98 19.64 1.21
CA LYS A 390 -46.48 19.68 1.20
C LYS A 390 -47.02 21.11 1.31
N SER A 391 -46.44 21.93 2.17
CA SER A 391 -46.79 23.36 2.30
C SER A 391 -46.47 24.16 1.03
N LYS A 392 -45.40 23.87 0.31
CA LYS A 392 -45.06 24.54 -0.95
C LYS A 392 -46.00 24.15 -2.10
N MET A 393 -46.50 22.92 -2.12
CA MET A 393 -47.48 22.46 -3.11
C MET A 393 -48.85 23.10 -2.88
N GLY A 394 -49.26 23.20 -1.62
CA GLY A 394 -50.56 23.87 -1.27
C GLY A 394 -50.61 25.38 -1.51
N LYS A 395 -49.45 26.05 -1.71
CA LYS A 395 -49.32 27.48 -2.00
C LYS A 395 -49.24 27.81 -3.50
N ARG A 396 -49.27 26.83 -4.41
CA ARG A 396 -49.37 27.09 -5.86
C ARG A 396 -50.79 27.52 -6.16
N PRO A 397 -51.02 28.70 -6.75
CA PRO A 397 -52.36 29.05 -7.28
C PRO A 397 -52.72 28.03 -8.35
N LEU A 398 -53.92 27.49 -8.28
CA LEU A 398 -54.53 26.74 -9.36
C LEU A 398 -54.49 27.65 -10.62
N ILE A 399 -53.57 27.37 -11.53
CA ILE A 399 -53.60 27.97 -12.85
C ILE A 399 -54.84 27.37 -13.53
N ARG A 400 -55.87 28.20 -13.63
CA ARG A 400 -57.08 27.92 -14.40
C ARG A 400 -56.74 27.98 -15.88
#